data_6214c53a2af5c494f800628a61455c03
#
_entry.id   6214c53a2af5c494f800628a61455c03
#
_cell.length_a   1.000
_cell.length_b   1.000
_cell.length_c   1.000
_cell.angle_alpha   90.00
_cell.angle_beta   90.00
_cell.angle_gamma   90.00
#
_symmetry.space_group_name_H-M   'P 1'
#
loop_
_entity.id
_entity.type
_entity.pdbx_description
1 polymer ?
#
loop_
_entity_poly.entity_id
_entity_poly.type
_entity_poly.pdbx_seq_one_letter_code
_entity_poly.pdbx_strand_id
1 'polypeptide(L)'
;MNLVQTESLLSSATTAELQMLLIEAKDELQKTQERIKAINNQITTRYQDAAQKKLHQQGKDFGSTTLYEGNLKIQFDFRKKVEWDQDKLVTILNKLDTETAKHYATAKYTIPEAKYTNAPPEIKGVLSEARTVHLQGVSASIEENSNA
;
A
#
# COMPACT_ATOMS: atom_id res chain seq x y z
N MET A 1 24.10 -18.36 -3.25
CA MET A 1 23.30 -19.60 -3.19
C MET A 1 22.25 -19.54 -4.30
N ASN A 2 22.13 -20.58 -5.13
CA ASN A 2 21.19 -20.58 -6.24
C ASN A 2 19.77 -20.94 -5.71
N LEU A 3 18.70 -20.37 -6.26
CA LEU A 3 17.30 -20.61 -5.84
C LEU A 3 16.96 -22.09 -5.70
N VAL A 4 17.43 -22.93 -6.63
CA VAL A 4 17.22 -24.40 -6.61
C VAL A 4 17.87 -25.08 -5.38
N GLN A 5 19.03 -24.60 -4.94
CA GLN A 5 19.70 -25.14 -3.74
C GLN A 5 18.98 -24.70 -2.46
N THR A 6 18.40 -23.51 -2.46
CA THR A 6 17.61 -23.00 -1.33
C THR A 6 16.32 -23.81 -1.16
N GLU A 7 15.60 -24.09 -2.24
CA GLU A 7 14.37 -24.90 -2.20
C GLU A 7 14.63 -26.33 -1.71
N SER A 8 15.74 -26.96 -2.13
CA SER A 8 16.12 -28.30 -1.67
C SER A 8 16.45 -28.34 -0.18
N LEU A 9 17.13 -27.32 0.35
CA LEU A 9 17.43 -27.19 1.78
C LEU A 9 16.18 -26.98 2.61
N LEU A 10 15.26 -26.11 2.15
CA LEU A 10 14.01 -25.83 2.84
C LEU A 10 13.08 -27.05 2.88
N SER A 11 13.06 -27.87 1.83
CA SER A 11 12.21 -29.07 1.76
C SER A 11 12.62 -30.18 2.75
N SER A 12 13.88 -30.22 3.18
CA SER A 12 14.42 -31.19 4.14
C SER A 12 14.50 -30.64 5.58
N ALA A 13 14.25 -29.35 5.79
CA ALA A 13 14.36 -28.72 7.08
C ALA A 13 13.22 -29.13 8.03
N THR A 14 13.54 -29.30 9.29
CA THR A 14 12.54 -29.50 10.36
C THR A 14 11.73 -28.20 10.61
N THR A 15 10.60 -28.35 11.28
CA THR A 15 9.75 -27.18 11.63
C THR A 15 10.52 -26.15 12.47
N ALA A 16 11.37 -26.61 13.39
CA ALA A 16 12.19 -25.73 14.21
C ALA A 16 13.24 -24.99 13.37
N GLU A 17 13.89 -25.65 12.44
CA GLU A 17 14.83 -25.02 11.51
C GLU A 17 14.14 -24.02 10.59
N LEU A 18 12.95 -24.34 10.08
CA LEU A 18 12.15 -23.39 9.30
C LEU A 18 11.77 -22.15 10.10
N GLN A 19 11.42 -22.30 11.40
CA GLN A 19 11.14 -21.19 12.30
C GLN A 19 12.36 -20.28 12.46
N MET A 20 13.53 -20.86 12.73
CA MET A 20 14.77 -20.10 12.90
C MET A 20 15.15 -19.35 11.62
N LEU A 21 15.12 -20.02 10.47
CA LEU A 21 15.40 -19.41 9.17
C LEU A 21 14.43 -18.27 8.83
N LEU A 22 13.15 -18.42 9.19
CA LEU A 22 12.14 -17.36 8.98
C LEU A 22 12.41 -16.13 9.87
N ILE A 23 12.80 -16.33 11.12
CA ILE A 23 13.16 -15.25 12.05
C ILE A 23 14.38 -14.50 11.51
N GLU A 24 15.42 -15.23 11.12
CA GLU A 24 16.66 -14.67 10.59
C GLU A 24 16.42 -13.87 9.30
N ALA A 25 15.65 -14.42 8.36
CA ALA A 25 15.31 -13.75 7.11
C ALA A 25 14.47 -12.47 7.34
N LYS A 26 13.57 -12.46 8.32
CA LYS A 26 12.79 -11.26 8.69
C LYS A 26 13.68 -10.19 9.31
N ASP A 27 14.64 -10.55 10.16
CA ASP A 27 15.60 -9.61 10.76
C ASP A 27 16.51 -8.98 9.69
N GLU A 28 17.02 -9.78 8.75
CA GLU A 28 17.79 -9.28 7.61
C GLU A 28 16.98 -8.34 6.71
N LEU A 29 15.71 -8.69 6.44
CA LEU A 29 14.81 -7.83 5.67
C LEU A 29 14.60 -6.49 6.36
N GLN A 30 14.34 -6.50 7.67
CA GLN A 30 14.16 -5.28 8.45
C GLN A 30 15.41 -4.39 8.40
N LYS A 31 16.59 -4.95 8.66
CA LYS A 31 17.86 -4.22 8.58
C LYS A 31 18.10 -3.62 7.19
N THR A 32 17.77 -4.38 6.15
CA THR A 32 17.90 -3.91 4.76
C THR A 32 16.93 -2.77 4.47
N GLN A 33 15.68 -2.85 4.92
CA GLN A 33 14.68 -1.79 4.78
C GLN A 33 15.11 -0.50 5.51
N GLU A 34 15.63 -0.62 6.73
CA GLU A 34 16.15 0.52 7.49
C GLU A 34 17.33 1.20 6.77
N ARG A 35 18.23 0.39 6.20
CA ARG A 35 19.34 0.90 5.40
C ARG A 35 18.88 1.64 4.15
N ILE A 36 17.92 1.08 3.41
CA ILE A 36 17.31 1.74 2.24
C ILE A 36 16.67 3.06 2.66
N LYS A 37 15.92 3.07 3.76
CA LYS A 37 15.30 4.30 4.29
C LYS A 37 16.33 5.37 4.63
N ALA A 38 17.42 4.98 5.28
CA ALA A 38 18.51 5.91 5.61
C ALA A 38 19.17 6.51 4.35
N ILE A 39 19.43 5.67 3.33
CA ILE A 39 19.99 6.12 2.03
C ILE A 39 19.02 7.09 1.34
N ASN A 40 17.74 6.77 1.26
CA ASN A 40 16.73 7.62 0.63
C ASN A 40 16.58 8.96 1.37
N ASN A 41 16.61 8.96 2.70
CA ASN A 41 16.60 10.18 3.50
C ASN A 41 17.83 11.06 3.19
N GLN A 42 19.01 10.44 3.05
CA GLN A 42 20.23 11.17 2.70
C GLN A 42 20.16 11.80 1.29
N ILE A 43 19.59 11.08 0.32
CA ILE A 43 19.36 11.62 -1.04
C ILE A 43 18.38 12.80 -0.95
N THR A 44 17.28 12.64 -0.23
CA THR A 44 16.28 13.69 -0.05
C THR A 44 16.90 14.94 0.60
N THR A 45 17.58 14.77 1.73
CA THR A 45 18.24 15.88 2.44
C THR A 45 19.24 16.63 1.56
N ARG A 46 19.98 15.92 0.72
CA ARG A 46 21.01 16.51 -0.13
C ARG A 46 20.46 17.32 -1.30
N TYR A 47 19.39 16.86 -1.93
CA TYR A 47 18.96 17.38 -3.24
C TYR A 47 17.57 17.99 -3.26
N GLN A 48 16.74 17.84 -2.21
CA GLN A 48 15.35 18.29 -2.21
C GLN A 48 15.20 19.78 -2.50
N ASP A 49 16.02 20.63 -1.86
CA ASP A 49 15.93 22.09 -2.03
C ASP A 49 16.25 22.50 -3.47
N ALA A 50 17.27 21.89 -4.08
CA ALA A 50 17.63 22.15 -5.47
C ALA A 50 16.51 21.67 -6.44
N ALA A 51 15.93 20.52 -6.16
CA ALA A 51 14.83 19.98 -6.93
C ALA A 51 13.58 20.86 -6.83
N GLN A 52 13.24 21.35 -5.63
CA GLN A 52 12.10 22.23 -5.41
C GLN A 52 12.28 23.59 -6.11
N LYS A 53 13.47 24.19 -6.01
CA LYS A 53 13.78 25.43 -6.74
C LYS A 53 13.62 25.26 -8.24
N LYS A 54 14.11 24.15 -8.80
CA LYS A 54 13.95 23.84 -10.21
C LYS A 54 12.49 23.66 -10.62
N LEU A 55 11.69 23.00 -9.78
CA LEU A 55 10.26 22.82 -10.03
C LEU A 55 9.52 24.17 -10.05
N HIS A 56 9.81 25.07 -9.09
CA HIS A 56 9.25 26.42 -9.04
C HIS A 56 9.67 27.28 -10.26
N GLN A 57 10.90 27.14 -10.74
CA GLN A 57 11.35 27.81 -11.96
C GLN A 57 10.58 27.37 -13.22
N GLN A 58 9.99 26.15 -13.18
CA GLN A 58 9.09 25.64 -14.21
C GLN A 58 7.64 26.10 -14.02
N GLY A 59 7.37 26.96 -13.05
CA GLY A 59 6.01 27.44 -12.73
C GLY A 59 5.12 26.40 -12.06
N LYS A 60 5.71 25.41 -11.36
CA LYS A 60 4.99 24.30 -10.73
C LYS A 60 5.31 24.21 -9.23
N ASP A 61 4.30 23.95 -8.42
CA ASP A 61 4.45 23.64 -6.99
C ASP A 61 4.48 22.13 -6.73
N PHE A 62 3.89 21.34 -7.63
CA PHE A 62 3.79 19.88 -7.54
C PHE A 62 4.17 19.22 -8.87
N GLY A 63 4.53 17.96 -8.81
CA GLY A 63 4.91 17.16 -9.96
C GLY A 63 6.37 16.71 -9.90
N SER A 64 6.85 16.17 -11.00
CA SER A 64 8.18 15.61 -11.08
C SER A 64 9.20 16.59 -11.63
N THR A 65 10.41 16.53 -11.08
CA THR A 65 11.58 17.21 -11.62
C THR A 65 12.81 16.31 -11.58
N THR A 66 13.80 16.61 -12.38
CA THR A 66 15.03 15.81 -12.49
C THR A 66 16.24 16.71 -12.33
N LEU A 67 17.16 16.30 -11.49
CA LEU A 67 18.51 16.85 -11.38
C LEU A 67 19.51 15.88 -12.03
N TYR A 68 20.66 16.38 -12.39
CA TYR A 68 21.75 15.58 -12.92
C TYR A 68 23.03 15.88 -12.13
N GLU A 69 23.74 14.83 -11.77
CA GLU A 69 25.05 14.90 -11.14
C GLU A 69 26.00 13.94 -11.89
N GLY A 70 26.87 14.47 -12.69
CA GLY A 70 27.68 13.70 -13.63
C GLY A 70 26.78 12.91 -14.60
N ASN A 71 26.91 11.59 -14.60
CA ASN A 71 26.09 10.67 -15.39
C ASN A 71 24.86 10.13 -14.63
N LEU A 72 24.63 10.60 -13.39
CA LEU A 72 23.50 10.17 -12.56
C LEU A 72 22.30 11.08 -12.76
N LYS A 73 21.13 10.47 -12.85
CA LYS A 73 19.83 11.12 -12.93
C LYS A 73 19.11 10.96 -11.59
N ILE A 74 18.79 12.08 -10.93
CA ILE A 74 18.12 12.12 -9.64
C ILE A 74 16.71 12.65 -9.88
N GLN A 75 15.70 11.81 -9.71
CA GLN A 75 14.30 12.17 -9.90
C GLN A 75 13.61 12.44 -8.56
N PHE A 76 12.91 13.57 -8.51
CA PHE A 76 12.01 13.92 -7.43
C PHE A 76 10.58 13.98 -7.93
N ASP A 77 9.66 13.49 -7.10
CA ASP A 77 8.23 13.57 -7.35
C ASP A 77 7.55 14.24 -6.14
N PHE A 78 7.23 15.52 -6.30
CA PHE A 78 6.50 16.30 -5.30
C PHE A 78 5.00 16.06 -5.47
N ARG A 79 4.50 15.03 -4.80
CA ARG A 79 3.13 14.54 -4.96
C ARG A 79 2.14 15.50 -4.33
N LYS A 80 1.10 15.83 -5.10
CA LYS A 80 -0.06 16.54 -4.59
C LYS A 80 -0.98 15.54 -3.90
N LYS A 81 -1.33 15.79 -2.64
CA LYS A 81 -2.42 15.11 -1.95
C LYS A 81 -3.66 15.98 -2.03
N VAL A 82 -4.74 15.44 -2.57
CA VAL A 82 -6.05 16.11 -2.59
C VAL A 82 -6.97 15.32 -1.67
N GLU A 83 -7.59 16.01 -0.73
CA GLU A 83 -8.58 15.45 0.17
C GLU A 83 -9.91 16.18 -0.05
N TRP A 84 -10.99 15.40 -0.12
CA TRP A 84 -12.33 15.92 -0.27
C TRP A 84 -13.09 15.73 1.03
N ASP A 85 -13.62 16.83 1.58
CA ASP A 85 -14.58 16.78 2.68
C ASP A 85 -15.85 16.11 2.16
N GLN A 86 -16.09 14.88 2.59
CA GLN A 86 -17.17 14.05 2.06
C GLN A 86 -18.55 14.63 2.35
N ASP A 87 -18.76 15.23 3.52
CA ASP A 87 -20.06 15.80 3.90
C ASP A 87 -20.41 17.02 3.05
N LYS A 88 -19.42 17.90 2.84
CA LYS A 88 -19.57 19.04 1.94
C LYS A 88 -19.74 18.60 0.49
N LEU A 89 -18.97 17.60 0.06
CA LEU A 89 -19.04 17.07 -1.31
C LEU A 89 -20.42 16.51 -1.62
N VAL A 90 -21.00 15.70 -0.74
CA VAL A 90 -22.37 15.17 -0.88
C VAL A 90 -23.39 16.33 -0.96
N THR A 91 -23.25 17.34 -0.10
CA THR A 91 -24.13 18.50 -0.10
C THR A 91 -24.05 19.29 -1.42
N ILE A 92 -22.86 19.43 -1.99
CA ILE A 92 -22.64 20.11 -3.27
C ILE A 92 -23.21 19.27 -4.42
N LEU A 93 -22.92 17.98 -4.46
CA LEU A 93 -23.39 17.09 -5.53
C LEU A 93 -24.92 16.97 -5.59
N ASN A 94 -25.58 17.01 -4.42
CA ASN A 94 -27.04 17.01 -4.34
C ASN A 94 -27.70 18.30 -4.87
N LYS A 95 -26.95 19.38 -5.08
CA LYS A 95 -27.41 20.62 -5.71
C LYS A 95 -27.26 20.62 -7.23
N LEU A 96 -26.48 19.70 -7.77
CA LEU A 96 -26.29 19.52 -9.20
C LEU A 96 -27.37 18.57 -9.75
N ASP A 97 -27.64 18.68 -11.06
CA ASP A 97 -28.45 17.66 -11.73
C ASP A 97 -27.74 16.32 -11.72
N THR A 98 -28.52 15.24 -11.81
CA THR A 98 -28.01 13.87 -11.66
C THR A 98 -26.94 13.50 -12.68
N GLU A 99 -27.06 13.96 -13.94
CA GLU A 99 -26.09 13.63 -14.99
C GLU A 99 -24.77 14.37 -14.76
N THR A 100 -24.81 15.63 -14.39
CA THR A 100 -23.63 16.41 -14.04
C THR A 100 -22.93 15.83 -12.81
N ALA A 101 -23.66 15.46 -11.76
CA ALA A 101 -23.09 14.85 -10.56
C ALA A 101 -22.38 13.52 -10.89
N LYS A 102 -22.98 12.64 -11.69
CA LYS A 102 -22.38 11.37 -12.14
C LYS A 102 -21.15 11.57 -13.03
N HIS A 103 -21.11 12.64 -13.81
CA HIS A 103 -19.95 12.93 -14.67
C HIS A 103 -18.68 13.25 -13.86
N TYR A 104 -18.83 13.98 -12.76
CA TYR A 104 -17.69 14.44 -11.94
C TYR A 104 -17.40 13.58 -10.72
N ALA A 105 -18.34 12.78 -10.22
CA ALA A 105 -18.20 11.99 -9.02
C ALA A 105 -18.61 10.52 -9.24
N THR A 106 -17.81 9.62 -8.64
CA THR A 106 -18.12 8.18 -8.61
C THR A 106 -18.50 7.78 -7.19
N ALA A 107 -19.68 7.21 -7.00
CA ALA A 107 -20.10 6.60 -5.76
C ALA A 107 -19.74 5.11 -5.76
N LYS A 108 -19.01 4.65 -4.73
CA LYS A 108 -18.73 3.23 -4.48
C LYS A 108 -19.34 2.84 -3.15
N TYR A 109 -20.23 1.86 -3.20
CA TYR A 109 -20.85 1.32 -1.99
C TYR A 109 -20.07 0.10 -1.51
N THR A 110 -19.80 0.04 -0.22
CA THR A 110 -19.15 -1.10 0.45
C THR A 110 -19.94 -1.47 1.70
N ILE A 111 -20.04 -2.76 1.96
CA ILE A 111 -20.66 -3.27 3.16
C ILE A 111 -19.56 -3.97 3.97
N PRO A 112 -19.25 -3.49 5.19
CA PRO A 112 -18.33 -4.19 6.07
C PRO A 112 -18.84 -5.61 6.36
N GLU A 113 -17.99 -6.63 6.30
CA GLU A 113 -18.37 -8.04 6.46
C GLU A 113 -19.07 -8.29 7.81
N ALA A 114 -18.63 -7.61 8.89
CA ALA A 114 -19.30 -7.70 10.19
C ALA A 114 -20.74 -7.20 10.15
N LYS A 115 -21.04 -6.14 9.39
CA LYS A 115 -22.42 -5.65 9.22
C LYS A 115 -23.28 -6.63 8.41
N TYR A 116 -22.70 -7.22 7.36
CA TYR A 116 -23.39 -8.27 6.60
C TYR A 116 -23.69 -9.50 7.48
N THR A 117 -22.69 -9.98 8.23
CA THR A 117 -22.82 -11.17 9.10
C THR A 117 -23.89 -10.99 10.18
N ASN A 118 -24.03 -9.78 10.73
CA ASN A 118 -25.00 -9.45 11.77
C ASN A 118 -26.35 -8.93 11.23
N ALA A 119 -26.52 -8.85 9.92
CA ALA A 119 -27.76 -8.38 9.32
C ALA A 119 -28.90 -9.42 9.48
N PRO A 120 -30.18 -8.97 9.54
CA PRO A 120 -31.31 -9.87 9.50
C PRO A 120 -31.34 -10.76 8.24
N PRO A 121 -31.94 -11.98 8.30
CA PRO A 121 -31.96 -12.91 7.17
C PRO A 121 -32.53 -12.32 5.88
N GLU A 122 -33.56 -11.50 5.97
CA GLU A 122 -34.18 -10.80 4.83
C GLU A 122 -33.19 -9.87 4.10
N ILE A 123 -32.42 -9.09 4.88
CA ILE A 123 -31.40 -8.19 4.34
C ILE A 123 -30.23 -8.99 3.74
N LYS A 124 -29.79 -10.05 4.42
CA LYS A 124 -28.76 -10.96 3.89
C LYS A 124 -29.17 -11.56 2.54
N GLY A 125 -30.42 -11.99 2.42
CA GLY A 125 -30.95 -12.56 1.18
C GLY A 125 -30.78 -11.62 0.01
N VAL A 126 -31.19 -10.38 0.15
CA VAL A 126 -31.07 -9.35 -0.91
C VAL A 126 -29.60 -9.02 -1.21
N LEU A 127 -28.79 -8.80 -0.17
CA LEU A 127 -27.38 -8.42 -0.34
C LEU A 127 -26.51 -9.55 -0.90
N SER A 128 -26.91 -10.81 -0.68
CA SER A 128 -26.15 -11.98 -1.17
C SER A 128 -26.09 -12.05 -2.70
N GLU A 129 -27.06 -11.50 -3.41
CA GLU A 129 -27.08 -11.47 -4.89
C GLU A 129 -25.89 -10.68 -5.46
N ALA A 130 -25.39 -9.69 -4.74
CA ALA A 130 -24.25 -8.87 -5.13
C ALA A 130 -22.93 -9.30 -4.45
N ARG A 131 -22.93 -10.39 -3.68
CA ARG A 131 -21.78 -10.83 -2.89
C ARG A 131 -21.16 -12.10 -3.47
N THR A 132 -19.86 -12.01 -3.78
CA THR A 132 -19.07 -13.17 -4.16
C THR A 132 -17.90 -13.35 -3.19
N VAL A 133 -17.66 -14.59 -2.77
CA VAL A 133 -16.57 -14.94 -1.85
C VAL A 133 -15.56 -15.82 -2.56
N HIS A 134 -14.30 -15.44 -2.49
CA HIS A 134 -13.19 -16.21 -3.03
C HIS A 134 -12.15 -16.46 -1.94
N LEU A 135 -11.46 -17.60 -2.01
CA LEU A 135 -10.24 -17.80 -1.25
C LEU A 135 -9.14 -16.88 -1.85
N GLN A 136 -8.76 -15.85 -1.11
CA GLN A 136 -7.76 -14.89 -1.59
C GLN A 136 -6.32 -15.39 -1.45
N GLY A 137 -6.09 -16.32 -0.51
CA GLY A 137 -4.79 -16.90 -0.26
C GLY A 137 -4.75 -17.66 1.05
N VAL A 138 -3.65 -18.37 1.26
CA VAL A 138 -3.35 -19.10 2.49
C VAL A 138 -2.05 -18.54 3.06
N SER A 139 -2.06 -18.19 4.34
CA SER A 139 -0.84 -17.83 5.08
C SER A 139 -0.65 -18.81 6.23
N ALA A 140 0.61 -19.13 6.53
CA ALA A 140 1.00 -19.93 7.66
C ALA A 140 1.98 -19.17 8.55
N SER A 141 1.87 -19.34 9.86
CA SER A 141 2.84 -18.84 10.83
C SER A 141 3.23 -19.95 11.80
N ILE A 142 4.42 -19.83 12.36
CA ILE A 142 4.94 -20.75 13.39
C ILE A 142 5.18 -19.90 14.64
N GLU A 143 4.56 -20.27 15.75
CA GLU A 143 4.68 -19.59 17.05
C GLU A 143 5.07 -20.61 18.13
N GLU A 144 5.74 -20.14 19.18
CA GLU A 144 6.03 -20.99 20.35
C GLU A 144 4.74 -21.31 21.10
N ASN A 145 4.60 -22.58 21.50
CA ASN A 145 3.48 -22.98 22.33
C ASN A 145 3.77 -22.63 23.80
N SER A 146 3.21 -21.50 24.25
CA SER A 146 3.36 -21.01 25.62
C SER A 146 2.73 -21.92 26.69
N ASN A 147 2.04 -22.99 26.31
CA ASN A 147 1.35 -23.93 27.18
C ASN A 147 2.00 -25.34 27.21
N ALA A 148 3.21 -25.46 26.65
CA ALA A 148 3.95 -26.71 26.68
C ALA A 148 4.89 -26.79 27.88
#